data_ac157e8beec85e1755f9a38b7617fb98
#
_entry.id   ac157e8beec85e1755f9a38b7617fb98
#
_cell.length_a   1.000
_cell.length_b   1.000
_cell.length_c   1.000
_cell.angle_alpha   90.00
_cell.angle_beta   90.00
_cell.angle_gamma   90.00
#
_symmetry.space_group_name_H-M   'P 1'
#
loop_
_entity.id
_entity.type
_entity.pdbx_description
1 polymer ?
#
loop_
_entity_poly.entity_id
_entity_poly.type
_entity_poly.pdbx_seq_one_letter_code
_entity_poly.pdbx_strand_id
1 'polypeptide(L)'
;MELGRITAVTITSPDLDRVVDIYSEYLKYRLVSSTRVSADQAKSWDAQSIENSEMIYMSPESSDDFFFRFVEQSSDDGYVPFGTFGWNAAELIVKDVDESAEKLIGSPFEVIGKPADLSFTDQIRAMQILGPSKEIIYLTQFKSKLDEFDSPTPRCDIDQTFIVILAGENIDEMQS
;
A
#
# COMPACT_ATOMS: atom_id res chain seq x y z
N MET A 1 -15.57 -1.46 -19.61
CA MET A 1 -14.32 -0.70 -19.44
C MET A 1 -13.34 -1.64 -18.77
N GLU A 2 -12.22 -1.95 -19.38
CA GLU A 2 -11.22 -2.81 -18.79
C GLU A 2 -10.39 -1.96 -17.82
N LEU A 3 -10.29 -2.37 -16.56
CA LEU A 3 -9.43 -1.70 -15.58
C LEU A 3 -7.97 -2.01 -15.90
N GLY A 4 -7.13 -0.99 -15.99
CA GLY A 4 -5.70 -1.15 -16.12
C GLY A 4 -5.03 -1.52 -14.79
N ARG A 5 -3.69 -1.65 -14.81
CA ARG A 5 -2.93 -1.89 -13.58
C ARG A 5 -3.04 -0.72 -12.60
N ILE A 6 -2.86 -1.00 -11.33
CA ILE A 6 -2.77 0.02 -10.29
C ILE A 6 -1.46 0.78 -10.47
N THR A 7 -1.54 2.10 -10.64
CA THR A 7 -0.37 2.97 -10.83
C THR A 7 -0.01 3.77 -9.59
N ALA A 8 -0.97 4.03 -8.72
CA ALA A 8 -0.72 4.76 -7.47
C ALA A 8 -1.75 4.40 -6.40
N VAL A 9 -1.27 4.40 -5.15
CA VAL A 9 -2.11 4.43 -3.94
C VAL A 9 -1.80 5.73 -3.21
N THR A 10 -2.83 6.49 -2.84
CA THR A 10 -2.68 7.76 -2.12
C THR A 10 -3.01 7.57 -0.64
N ILE A 11 -2.11 8.06 0.21
CA ILE A 11 -2.20 7.97 1.67
C ILE A 11 -1.94 9.37 2.23
N THR A 12 -2.68 9.78 3.24
CA THR A 12 -2.37 11.00 3.99
C THR A 12 -1.42 10.68 5.13
N SER A 13 -0.49 11.58 5.42
CA SER A 13 0.49 11.42 6.50
C SER A 13 0.74 12.75 7.20
N PRO A 14 0.87 12.78 8.53
CA PRO A 14 1.25 13.99 9.23
C PRO A 14 2.76 14.32 9.15
N ASP A 15 3.59 13.38 8.67
CA ASP A 15 5.04 13.50 8.68
C ASP A 15 5.63 12.75 7.45
N LEU A 16 5.90 13.53 6.38
CA LEU A 16 6.42 12.97 5.13
C LEU A 16 7.89 12.57 5.24
N ASP A 17 8.69 13.28 6.02
CA ASP A 17 10.12 12.95 6.22
C ASP A 17 10.24 11.58 6.90
N ARG A 18 9.43 11.34 7.92
CA ARG A 18 9.37 10.04 8.59
C ARG A 18 8.93 8.93 7.64
N VAL A 19 7.99 9.19 6.73
CA VAL A 19 7.59 8.21 5.70
C VAL A 19 8.76 7.88 4.79
N VAL A 20 9.49 8.89 4.30
CA VAL A 20 10.66 8.68 3.44
C VAL A 20 11.69 7.80 4.13
N ASP A 21 12.05 8.11 5.37
CA ASP A 21 13.03 7.34 6.13
C ASP A 21 12.62 5.88 6.29
N ILE A 22 11.39 5.65 6.77
CA ILE A 22 10.90 4.31 7.10
C ILE A 22 10.71 3.47 5.83
N TYR A 23 10.09 4.02 4.78
CA TYR A 23 9.87 3.29 3.53
C TYR A 23 11.19 2.98 2.81
N SER A 24 12.16 3.90 2.86
CA SER A 24 13.48 3.68 2.25
C SER A 24 14.29 2.64 3.03
N GLU A 25 14.26 2.67 4.34
CA GLU A 25 15.04 1.77 5.18
C GLU A 25 14.49 0.33 5.15
N TYR A 26 13.18 0.17 5.32
CA TYR A 26 12.57 -1.15 5.55
C TYR A 26 11.92 -1.78 4.33
N LEU A 27 11.30 -0.99 3.43
CA LEU A 27 10.67 -1.51 2.22
C LEU A 27 11.54 -1.32 0.97
N LYS A 28 12.68 -0.62 1.08
CA LYS A 28 13.56 -0.28 -0.03
C LYS A 28 12.86 0.52 -1.14
N TYR A 29 11.85 1.28 -0.74
CA TYR A 29 11.23 2.25 -1.61
C TYR A 29 12.10 3.51 -1.67
N ARG A 30 12.12 4.18 -2.81
CA ARG A 30 12.91 5.40 -3.01
C ARG A 30 12.00 6.60 -3.26
N LEU A 31 12.40 7.75 -2.74
CA LEU A 31 11.75 9.02 -3.06
C LEU A 31 12.04 9.37 -4.53
N VAL A 32 10.97 9.46 -5.34
CA VAL A 32 11.06 9.79 -6.77
C VAL A 32 10.88 11.29 -6.99
N SER A 33 9.92 11.89 -6.32
CA SER A 33 9.66 13.33 -6.42
C SER A 33 8.96 13.88 -5.20
N SER A 34 9.09 15.18 -4.99
CA SER A 34 8.34 15.97 -4.03
C SER A 34 7.69 17.14 -4.76
N THR A 35 6.45 17.45 -4.45
CA THR A 35 5.66 18.50 -5.07
C THR A 35 4.56 18.98 -4.13
N ARG A 36 3.61 19.76 -4.64
CA ARG A 36 2.41 20.17 -3.91
C ARG A 36 1.15 19.76 -4.67
N VAL A 37 0.10 19.48 -3.93
CA VAL A 37 -1.21 19.18 -4.49
C VAL A 37 -1.76 20.42 -5.20
N SER A 38 -1.99 20.33 -6.50
CA SER A 38 -2.59 21.43 -7.26
C SER A 38 -4.10 21.57 -6.98
N ALA A 39 -4.66 22.73 -7.27
CA ALA A 39 -6.11 22.98 -7.17
C ALA A 39 -6.93 21.96 -8.01
N ASP A 40 -6.44 21.64 -9.22
CA ASP A 40 -7.11 20.69 -10.11
C ASP A 40 -7.06 19.26 -9.55
N GLN A 41 -5.94 18.86 -8.95
CA GLN A 41 -5.84 17.56 -8.27
C GLN A 41 -6.78 17.50 -7.04
N ALA A 42 -6.72 18.49 -6.16
CA ALA A 42 -7.58 18.55 -4.98
C ALA A 42 -9.08 18.50 -5.37
N LYS A 43 -9.44 19.20 -6.43
CA LYS A 43 -10.80 19.17 -6.99
C LYS A 43 -11.16 17.79 -7.56
N SER A 44 -10.25 17.17 -8.31
CA SER A 44 -10.51 15.86 -8.94
C SER A 44 -10.64 14.73 -7.92
N TRP A 45 -10.04 14.89 -6.74
CA TRP A 45 -10.12 13.95 -5.61
C TRP A 45 -11.26 14.26 -4.64
N ASP A 46 -12.03 15.33 -4.89
CA ASP A 46 -13.03 15.88 -3.97
C ASP A 46 -12.47 16.15 -2.55
N ALA A 47 -11.24 16.65 -2.51
CA ALA A 47 -10.44 16.83 -1.31
C ALA A 47 -9.79 18.22 -1.26
N GLN A 48 -10.62 19.28 -1.33
CA GLN A 48 -10.17 20.67 -1.41
C GLN A 48 -9.31 21.09 -0.21
N SER A 49 -9.49 20.45 0.93
CA SER A 49 -8.72 20.74 2.15
C SER A 49 -7.22 20.45 2.04
N ILE A 50 -6.81 19.61 1.08
CA ILE A 50 -5.40 19.27 0.86
C ILE A 50 -4.74 20.09 -0.27
N GLU A 51 -5.43 21.06 -0.84
CA GLU A 51 -4.84 21.95 -1.83
C GLU A 51 -3.59 22.63 -1.25
N ASN A 52 -2.51 22.66 -2.03
CA ASN A 52 -1.20 23.19 -1.67
C ASN A 52 -0.46 22.43 -0.54
N SER A 53 -0.99 21.30 -0.02
CA SER A 53 -0.25 20.40 0.87
C SER A 53 0.98 19.83 0.17
N GLU A 54 2.02 19.53 0.92
CA GLU A 54 3.19 18.82 0.39
C GLU A 54 2.80 17.38 0.02
N MET A 55 3.44 16.87 -1.01
CA MET A 55 3.14 15.56 -1.56
C MET A 55 4.42 14.92 -2.08
N ILE A 56 4.66 13.67 -1.70
CA ILE A 56 5.79 12.88 -2.14
C ILE A 56 5.35 11.62 -2.88
N TYR A 57 6.23 11.14 -3.75
CA TYR A 57 6.05 9.89 -4.49
C TYR A 57 7.19 8.94 -4.14
N MET A 58 6.81 7.77 -3.62
CA MET A 58 7.73 6.68 -3.26
C MET A 58 7.49 5.50 -4.20
N SER A 59 8.55 5.01 -4.84
CA SER A 59 8.49 3.84 -5.74
C SER A 59 9.31 2.69 -5.23
N PRO A 60 8.95 1.44 -5.56
CA PRO A 60 9.81 0.29 -5.29
C PRO A 60 11.14 0.40 -6.04
N GLU A 61 12.16 -0.29 -5.58
CA GLU A 61 13.49 -0.31 -6.20
C GLU A 61 13.46 -0.74 -7.67
N SER A 62 12.49 -1.57 -8.05
CA SER A 62 12.38 -2.18 -9.37
C SER A 62 11.95 -1.23 -10.48
N SER A 63 11.18 -0.18 -10.19
CA SER A 63 10.50 0.62 -11.23
C SER A 63 9.86 1.89 -10.68
N ASP A 64 9.65 2.88 -11.56
CA ASP A 64 8.84 4.07 -11.34
C ASP A 64 7.41 3.94 -11.91
N ASP A 65 6.98 2.74 -12.23
CA ASP A 65 5.65 2.50 -12.83
C ASP A 65 4.52 2.47 -11.80
N PHE A 66 4.86 2.33 -10.52
CA PHE A 66 3.94 2.36 -9.38
C PHE A 66 4.45 3.32 -8.32
N PHE A 67 3.54 4.03 -7.66
CA PHE A 67 3.86 4.95 -6.58
C PHE A 67 2.96 4.74 -5.37
N PHE A 68 3.53 4.74 -4.17
CA PHE A 68 2.84 5.31 -3.03
C PHE A 68 2.97 6.82 -3.09
N ARG A 69 1.84 7.49 -3.06
CA ARG A 69 1.74 8.95 -3.02
C ARG A 69 1.29 9.36 -1.63
N PHE A 70 2.16 10.01 -0.89
CA PHE A 70 1.83 10.52 0.43
C PHE A 70 1.56 12.01 0.35
N VAL A 71 0.45 12.44 0.96
CA VAL A 71 0.04 13.84 1.04
C VAL A 71 0.09 14.28 2.48
N GLU A 72 0.77 15.40 2.76
CA GLU A 72 0.83 15.95 4.10
C GLU A 72 -0.56 16.40 4.56
N GLN A 73 -1.00 15.81 5.65
CA GLN A 73 -2.26 16.16 6.31
C GLN A 73 -2.16 15.76 7.78
N SER A 74 -2.67 16.62 8.68
CA SER A 74 -2.78 16.26 10.09
C SER A 74 -3.55 14.94 10.26
N SER A 75 -3.09 14.10 11.17
CA SER A 75 -3.79 12.84 11.48
C SER A 75 -5.19 13.12 12.03
N ASP A 76 -6.15 12.35 11.58
CA ASP A 76 -7.43 12.23 12.27
C ASP A 76 -7.25 11.29 13.47
N ASP A 77 -7.36 11.84 14.68
CA ASP A 77 -7.22 11.06 15.93
C ASP A 77 -8.32 9.99 16.07
N GLY A 78 -9.45 10.17 15.36
CA GLY A 78 -10.55 9.22 15.32
C GLY A 78 -10.37 8.09 14.28
N TYR A 79 -9.39 8.17 13.37
CA TYR A 79 -9.21 7.13 12.37
C TYR A 79 -8.67 5.83 12.98
N VAL A 80 -9.42 4.77 12.77
CA VAL A 80 -9.05 3.39 13.15
C VAL A 80 -8.95 2.57 11.87
N PRO A 81 -7.80 1.95 11.57
CA PRO A 81 -7.65 1.03 10.45
C PRO A 81 -8.74 -0.06 10.46
N PHE A 82 -9.32 -0.38 9.31
CA PHE A 82 -10.49 -1.26 9.15
C PHE A 82 -11.79 -0.80 9.85
N GLY A 83 -11.81 0.40 10.40
CA GLY A 83 -12.99 0.92 11.12
C GLY A 83 -14.07 1.52 10.21
N THR A 84 -13.80 1.69 8.93
CA THR A 84 -14.71 2.33 7.95
C THR A 84 -14.77 1.53 6.65
N PHE A 85 -15.86 1.68 5.91
CA PHE A 85 -15.94 1.21 4.52
C PHE A 85 -15.09 2.09 3.60
N GLY A 86 -14.72 1.55 2.44
CA GLY A 86 -13.89 2.21 1.45
C GLY A 86 -12.56 1.50 1.20
N TRP A 87 -11.60 2.20 0.61
CA TRP A 87 -10.26 1.67 0.34
C TRP A 87 -9.48 1.56 1.65
N ASN A 88 -9.17 0.34 2.07
CA ASN A 88 -8.61 0.06 3.39
C ASN A 88 -7.16 -0.37 3.37
N ALA A 89 -6.69 -1.05 2.31
CA ALA A 89 -5.33 -1.55 2.26
C ALA A 89 -4.79 -1.64 0.83
N ALA A 90 -3.47 -1.65 0.73
CA ALA A 90 -2.73 -2.00 -0.47
C ALA A 90 -2.06 -3.37 -0.29
N GLU A 91 -2.03 -4.19 -1.32
CA GLU A 91 -1.37 -5.49 -1.31
C GLU A 91 -0.17 -5.47 -2.25
N LEU A 92 1.01 -5.63 -1.68
CA LEU A 92 2.29 -5.62 -2.39
C LEU A 92 2.73 -7.05 -2.70
N ILE A 93 3.21 -7.26 -3.91
CA ILE A 93 3.86 -8.51 -4.27
C ILE A 93 5.29 -8.53 -3.71
N VAL A 94 5.68 -9.63 -3.06
CA VAL A 94 7.02 -9.82 -2.50
C VAL A 94 7.62 -11.14 -2.94
N LYS A 95 8.96 -11.24 -2.93
CA LYS A 95 9.67 -12.49 -3.25
C LYS A 95 9.51 -13.52 -2.15
N ASP A 96 9.62 -13.10 -0.88
CA ASP A 96 9.56 -13.96 0.29
C ASP A 96 8.93 -13.21 1.47
N VAL A 97 7.80 -13.72 1.95
CA VAL A 97 7.04 -13.10 3.05
C VAL A 97 7.72 -13.33 4.39
N ASP A 98 8.32 -14.51 4.61
CA ASP A 98 8.99 -14.82 5.88
C ASP A 98 10.28 -14.00 6.02
N GLU A 99 11.07 -13.86 4.95
CA GLU A 99 12.25 -12.98 4.93
C GLU A 99 11.84 -11.50 5.14
N SER A 100 10.73 -11.08 4.54
CA SER A 100 10.18 -9.73 4.74
C SER A 100 9.78 -9.51 6.21
N ALA A 101 9.14 -10.49 6.84
CA ALA A 101 8.77 -10.43 8.25
C ALA A 101 10.01 -10.31 9.16
N GLU A 102 11.08 -11.05 8.88
CA GLU A 102 12.34 -10.96 9.63
C GLU A 102 12.98 -9.57 9.51
N LYS A 103 13.00 -8.98 8.31
CA LYS A 103 13.53 -7.63 8.06
C LYS A 103 12.72 -6.53 8.78
N LEU A 104 11.45 -6.78 9.09
CA LEU A 104 10.58 -5.83 9.77
C LEU A 104 10.62 -5.94 11.30
N ILE A 105 11.37 -6.89 11.87
CA ILE A 105 11.55 -7.00 13.34
C ILE A 105 12.24 -5.74 13.87
N GLY A 106 11.58 -5.08 14.82
CA GLY A 106 12.08 -3.83 15.42
C GLY A 106 11.95 -2.59 14.53
N SER A 107 11.31 -2.72 13.35
CA SER A 107 10.96 -1.57 12.52
C SER A 107 9.79 -0.78 13.10
N PRO A 108 9.54 0.44 12.60
CA PRO A 108 8.33 1.19 12.93
C PRO A 108 7.04 0.63 12.32
N PHE A 109 7.11 -0.39 11.46
CA PHE A 109 5.93 -1.13 11.01
C PHE A 109 5.46 -2.10 12.10
N GLU A 110 4.18 -2.07 12.42
CA GLU A 110 3.58 -3.03 13.33
C GLU A 110 3.09 -4.26 12.54
N VAL A 111 3.53 -5.46 12.91
CA VAL A 111 3.01 -6.70 12.32
C VAL A 111 1.66 -7.03 12.97
N ILE A 112 0.56 -6.77 12.25
CA ILE A 112 -0.80 -7.02 12.70
C ILE A 112 -1.33 -8.40 12.28
N GLY A 113 -0.74 -9.00 11.25
CA GLY A 113 -0.98 -10.38 10.81
C GLY A 113 0.34 -11.06 10.47
N LYS A 114 0.69 -12.13 11.19
CA LYS A 114 1.93 -12.89 10.93
C LYS A 114 1.86 -13.63 9.59
N PRO A 115 3.03 -13.96 8.97
CA PRO A 115 3.06 -14.77 7.77
C PRO A 115 2.24 -16.08 7.90
N ALA A 116 1.27 -16.26 7.01
CA ALA A 116 0.43 -17.45 6.96
C ALA A 116 0.02 -17.76 5.53
N ASP A 117 -0.18 -19.04 5.24
CA ASP A 117 -0.78 -19.46 3.97
C ASP A 117 -2.28 -19.11 3.98
N LEU A 118 -2.84 -18.79 2.82
CA LEU A 118 -4.27 -18.50 2.73
C LEU A 118 -5.10 -19.76 3.03
N SER A 119 -6.27 -19.59 3.63
CA SER A 119 -7.11 -20.71 4.09
C SER A 119 -7.55 -21.67 2.97
N PHE A 120 -7.54 -21.23 1.73
CA PHE A 120 -7.98 -22.01 0.57
C PHE A 120 -6.82 -22.55 -0.29
N THR A 121 -5.56 -22.12 -0.03
CA THR A 121 -4.38 -22.58 -0.77
C THR A 121 -3.09 -22.36 0.01
N ASP A 122 -2.18 -23.30 -0.08
CA ASP A 122 -0.81 -23.20 0.45
C ASP A 122 0.17 -22.55 -0.54
N GLN A 123 -0.30 -22.21 -1.75
CA GLN A 123 0.52 -21.60 -2.79
C GLN A 123 0.63 -20.07 -2.65
N ILE A 124 -0.21 -19.46 -1.83
CA ILE A 124 -0.20 -18.03 -1.54
C ILE A 124 0.06 -17.84 -0.06
N ARG A 125 1.08 -17.07 0.26
CA ARG A 125 1.46 -16.75 1.64
C ARG A 125 1.46 -15.24 1.82
N ALA A 126 0.84 -14.76 2.89
CA ALA A 126 0.69 -13.33 3.13
C ALA A 126 0.91 -12.96 4.59
N MET A 127 1.26 -11.69 4.83
CA MET A 127 1.28 -11.06 6.14
C MET A 127 0.65 -9.67 6.06
N GLN A 128 0.32 -9.09 7.20
CA GLN A 128 -0.25 -7.76 7.30
C GLN A 128 0.61 -6.87 8.20
N ILE A 129 0.86 -5.66 7.74
CA ILE A 129 1.58 -4.66 8.50
C ILE A 129 0.78 -3.35 8.55
N LEU A 130 0.95 -2.63 9.65
CA LEU A 130 0.45 -1.27 9.83
C LEU A 130 1.64 -0.32 9.74
N GLY A 131 1.56 0.63 8.83
CA GLY A 131 2.62 1.60 8.58
C GLY A 131 2.53 2.87 9.42
N PRO A 132 3.51 3.78 9.27
CA PRO A 132 3.66 4.96 10.11
C PRO A 132 2.52 5.97 9.99
N SER A 133 1.75 5.93 8.91
CA SER A 133 0.59 6.80 8.64
C SER A 133 -0.74 6.07 8.88
N LYS A 134 -0.73 4.97 9.64
CA LYS A 134 -1.85 4.06 9.89
C LYS A 134 -2.39 3.35 8.65
N GLU A 135 -1.63 3.32 7.58
CA GLU A 135 -1.94 2.56 6.38
C GLU A 135 -1.72 1.06 6.62
N ILE A 136 -2.63 0.24 6.07
CA ILE A 136 -2.49 -1.20 6.09
C ILE A 136 -1.91 -1.68 4.77
N ILE A 137 -0.89 -2.50 4.88
CA ILE A 137 -0.22 -3.12 3.74
C ILE A 137 -0.22 -4.63 3.94
N TYR A 138 -0.64 -5.36 2.90
CA TYR A 138 -0.42 -6.80 2.80
C TYR A 138 0.86 -7.02 2.00
N LEU A 139 1.71 -7.91 2.50
CA LEU A 139 2.86 -8.43 1.76
C LEU A 139 2.51 -9.85 1.35
N THR A 140 2.46 -10.11 0.04
CA THR A 140 1.95 -11.36 -0.50
C THR A 140 2.95 -11.99 -1.45
N GLN A 141 3.21 -13.27 -1.22
CA GLN A 141 4.06 -14.12 -2.02
C GLN A 141 3.24 -15.20 -2.73
N PHE A 142 3.43 -15.34 -4.03
CA PHE A 142 3.01 -16.52 -4.79
C PHE A 142 4.19 -17.49 -4.83
N LYS A 143 4.06 -18.65 -4.18
CA LYS A 143 5.10 -19.69 -4.14
C LYS A 143 5.26 -20.40 -5.48
N SER A 144 4.22 -20.36 -6.31
CA SER A 144 4.22 -20.86 -7.68
C SER A 144 3.28 -20.02 -8.55
N LYS A 145 3.45 -20.11 -9.88
CA LYS A 145 2.48 -19.52 -10.80
C LYS A 145 1.15 -20.29 -10.68
N LEU A 146 0.07 -19.55 -10.47
CA LEU A 146 -1.30 -20.09 -10.45
C LEU A 146 -1.98 -19.70 -11.76
N ASP A 147 -2.48 -20.70 -12.50
CA ASP A 147 -3.15 -20.47 -13.80
C ASP A 147 -4.47 -19.69 -13.64
N GLU A 148 -5.05 -19.74 -12.44
CA GLU A 148 -6.32 -19.06 -12.10
C GLU A 148 -6.13 -17.56 -11.75
N PHE A 149 -4.88 -17.13 -11.53
CA PHE A 149 -4.55 -15.77 -11.14
C PHE A 149 -3.49 -15.19 -12.08
N ASP A 150 -3.75 -14.02 -12.62
CA ASP A 150 -2.70 -13.23 -13.29
C ASP A 150 -1.78 -12.59 -12.24
N SER A 151 -1.05 -13.46 -11.54
CA SER A 151 -0.16 -13.04 -10.46
C SER A 151 1.10 -12.40 -11.01
N PRO A 152 1.46 -11.18 -10.59
CA PRO A 152 2.68 -10.55 -11.00
C PRO A 152 3.89 -11.28 -10.40
N THR A 153 5.01 -11.29 -11.13
CA THR A 153 6.28 -11.74 -10.59
C THR A 153 7.02 -10.56 -9.98
N PRO A 154 7.42 -10.61 -8.70
CA PRO A 154 8.17 -9.53 -8.07
C PRO A 154 9.56 -9.37 -8.69
N ARG A 155 9.94 -8.14 -9.02
CA ARG A 155 11.22 -7.77 -9.65
C ARG A 155 12.27 -7.37 -8.62
N CYS A 156 11.84 -6.97 -7.40
CA CYS A 156 12.67 -6.72 -6.21
C CYS A 156 12.05 -7.40 -5.00
N ASP A 157 12.66 -7.27 -3.82
CA ASP A 157 12.21 -8.01 -2.62
C ASP A 157 10.78 -7.64 -2.23
N ILE A 158 10.47 -6.33 -2.17
CA ILE A 158 9.12 -5.80 -1.97
C ILE A 158 8.82 -4.90 -3.17
N ASP A 159 7.93 -5.36 -4.06
CA ASP A 159 7.65 -4.71 -5.32
C ASP A 159 6.31 -3.92 -5.25
N GLN A 160 5.69 -3.70 -6.36
CA GLN A 160 4.51 -2.87 -6.56
C GLN A 160 3.22 -3.47 -5.96
N THR A 161 2.24 -2.61 -5.73
CA THR A 161 0.86 -3.02 -5.47
C THR A 161 0.27 -3.70 -6.71
N PHE A 162 -0.45 -4.79 -6.47
CA PHE A 162 -1.17 -5.53 -7.49
C PHE A 162 -2.66 -5.70 -7.14
N ILE A 163 -3.03 -5.53 -5.87
CA ILE A 163 -4.40 -5.51 -5.37
C ILE A 163 -4.57 -4.31 -4.43
N VAL A 164 -5.75 -3.70 -4.42
CA VAL A 164 -6.22 -2.78 -3.38
C VAL A 164 -7.49 -3.35 -2.76
N ILE A 165 -7.61 -3.26 -1.44
CA ILE A 165 -8.69 -3.86 -0.69
C ILE A 165 -9.76 -2.82 -0.42
N LEU A 166 -10.94 -3.06 -0.97
CA LEU A 166 -12.14 -2.25 -0.76
C LEU A 166 -13.05 -2.99 0.22
N ALA A 167 -13.36 -2.36 1.35
CA ALA A 167 -14.35 -2.85 2.29
C ALA A 167 -15.72 -2.24 2.02
N GLY A 168 -16.75 -3.06 2.09
CA GLY A 168 -18.14 -2.65 1.93
C GLY A 168 -19.05 -3.49 2.81
N GLU A 169 -20.30 -3.04 2.97
CA GLU A 169 -21.30 -3.72 3.80
C GLU A 169 -21.83 -4.99 3.14
N ASN A 170 -21.94 -4.97 1.81
CA ASN A 170 -22.55 -6.06 1.04
C ASN A 170 -21.79 -6.27 -0.27
N ILE A 171 -21.24 -7.46 -0.46
CA ILE A 171 -20.44 -7.80 -1.65
C ILE A 171 -21.26 -7.75 -2.95
N ASP A 172 -22.53 -8.11 -2.91
CA ASP A 172 -23.41 -8.11 -4.10
C ASP A 172 -23.66 -6.67 -4.60
N GLU A 173 -23.77 -5.72 -3.67
CA GLU A 173 -23.90 -4.29 -4.00
C GLU A 173 -22.59 -3.69 -4.52
N MET A 174 -21.44 -4.20 -4.07
CA MET A 174 -20.13 -3.75 -4.53
C MET A 174 -19.79 -4.24 -5.94
N GLN A 175 -20.46 -5.30 -6.43
CA GLN A 175 -20.23 -5.90 -7.74
C GLN A 175 -21.24 -5.42 -8.81
N SER A 176 -22.25 -4.65 -8.44
CA SER A 176 -23.26 -4.08 -9.35
C SER A 176 -22.81 -2.75 -9.94
#